data_4b648a07e55a6815950ec53880a9c66c
#
_entry.id   4b648a07e55a6815950ec53880a9c66c
#
_cell.length_a   1.000
_cell.length_b   1.000
_cell.length_c   1.000
_cell.angle_alpha   90.00
_cell.angle_beta   90.00
_cell.angle_gamma   90.00
#
_symmetry.space_group_name_H-M   'P 1'
#
loop_
_entity.id
_entity.type
_entity.pdbx_description
1 polymer ?
#
loop_
_entity_poly.entity_id
_entity_poly.type
_entity_poly.pdbx_seq_one_letter_code
_entity_poly.pdbx_strand_id
1 'polypeptide(L)'
;MKQFISILFLCVAFVCGIPFVSAEEGESFSIFQTTDIHGAVGDKTNPGLLQVASEIRRQRKKIGENTLWIDCGDLTQGTQIAAADQGASMINALSTAGCDIFVPGNHDFDYGRETLIRNLNAFKGTVLGANLKINGYDKLKPWTLIERGKYRIAVIGIVTPFLKQLTRRTPQILEGIEVTPAEDALKSIMPDIMKKEPNVIVLAIHLGEYTGERMTGTGKPIYLSAFSTDYPQIDLILSGHSHSTVAGKSLTPDAWLAQAPFQGKDAVKVDLKLKQGERKKVSVTSKLLNVTKETPIDEDLQKIFAPTQK
;
A
#
# COMPACT_ATOMS: atom_id res chain seq x y z
N MET A 1 36.04 -42.05 -75.89
CA MET A 1 36.45 -41.44 -74.59
C MET A 1 35.71 -40.14 -74.45
N LYS A 2 34.64 -40.16 -73.64
CA LYS A 2 33.78 -38.97 -73.28
C LYS A 2 34.00 -38.68 -71.80
N GLN A 3 34.63 -37.54 -71.49
CA GLN A 3 34.84 -37.04 -70.14
C GLN A 3 33.53 -36.38 -69.67
N PHE A 4 32.99 -36.87 -68.55
CA PHE A 4 31.90 -36.24 -67.81
C PHE A 4 32.51 -35.29 -66.80
N ILE A 5 32.19 -33.97 -66.95
CA ILE A 5 32.51 -32.94 -65.94
C ILE A 5 31.30 -32.88 -64.99
N SER A 6 31.53 -33.27 -63.76
CA SER A 6 30.53 -33.06 -62.68
C SER A 6 30.70 -31.67 -62.10
N ILE A 7 29.67 -30.83 -62.24
CA ILE A 7 29.59 -29.52 -61.61
C ILE A 7 28.89 -29.73 -60.25
N LEU A 8 29.66 -29.49 -59.20
CA LEU A 8 29.19 -29.49 -57.81
C LEU A 8 28.54 -28.14 -57.46
N PHE A 9 27.24 -28.08 -57.35
CA PHE A 9 26.53 -26.91 -56.86
C PHE A 9 26.64 -26.81 -55.32
N LEU A 10 27.41 -25.83 -54.84
CA LEU A 10 27.51 -25.54 -53.41
C LEU A 10 26.36 -24.58 -53.01
N CYS A 11 25.30 -25.13 -52.43
CA CYS A 11 24.25 -24.31 -51.85
C CYS A 11 24.75 -23.67 -50.52
N VAL A 12 25.12 -22.39 -50.54
CA VAL A 12 25.36 -21.61 -49.33
C VAL A 12 24.02 -21.15 -48.80
N ALA A 13 23.53 -21.83 -47.74
CA ALA A 13 22.37 -21.40 -46.98
C ALA A 13 22.75 -20.15 -46.16
N PHE A 14 22.29 -18.99 -46.59
CA PHE A 14 22.34 -17.74 -45.81
C PHE A 14 21.33 -17.85 -44.71
N VAL A 15 21.73 -18.25 -43.49
CA VAL A 15 20.89 -18.14 -42.29
C VAL A 15 20.85 -16.67 -41.93
N CYS A 16 19.79 -15.98 -42.37
CA CYS A 16 19.46 -14.66 -41.84
C CYS A 16 19.14 -14.82 -40.35
N GLY A 17 20.12 -14.60 -39.49
CA GLY A 17 19.92 -14.45 -38.06
C GLY A 17 19.07 -13.21 -37.82
N ILE A 18 17.74 -13.41 -37.62
CA ILE A 18 16.88 -12.37 -37.09
C ILE A 18 17.38 -12.15 -35.65
N PRO A 19 17.86 -10.95 -35.30
CA PRO A 19 18.21 -10.69 -33.92
C PRO A 19 16.94 -10.90 -33.09
N PHE A 20 16.99 -11.86 -32.20
CA PHE A 20 15.98 -11.99 -31.13
C PHE A 20 16.15 -10.72 -30.29
N VAL A 21 15.33 -9.70 -30.60
CA VAL A 21 15.17 -8.55 -29.71
C VAL A 21 14.57 -9.11 -28.43
N SER A 22 15.42 -9.40 -27.46
CA SER A 22 14.97 -9.63 -26.12
C SER A 22 14.18 -8.37 -25.75
N ALA A 23 12.88 -8.49 -25.54
CA ALA A 23 12.12 -7.40 -24.95
C ALA A 23 12.88 -7.03 -23.68
N GLU A 24 13.45 -5.83 -23.62
CA GLU A 24 14.00 -5.29 -22.38
C GLU A 24 12.91 -5.49 -21.33
N GLU A 25 13.15 -6.36 -20.36
CA GLU A 25 12.29 -6.50 -19.20
C GLU A 25 12.32 -5.14 -18.49
N GLY A 26 11.34 -4.30 -18.84
CA GLY A 26 11.26 -2.96 -18.33
C GLY A 26 11.30 -3.01 -16.82
N GLU A 27 12.21 -2.25 -16.24
CA GLU A 27 12.40 -2.06 -14.82
C GLU A 27 11.04 -1.98 -14.11
N SER A 28 10.77 -2.85 -13.13
CA SER A 28 9.52 -2.87 -12.38
C SER A 28 9.61 -1.96 -11.16
N PHE A 29 8.47 -1.45 -10.71
CA PHE A 29 8.34 -0.75 -9.45
C PHE A 29 7.55 -1.61 -8.47
N SER A 30 8.02 -1.77 -7.24
CA SER A 30 7.38 -2.63 -6.23
C SER A 30 6.77 -1.80 -5.11
N ILE A 31 5.48 -2.03 -4.82
CA ILE A 31 4.80 -1.46 -3.67
C ILE A 31 4.59 -2.58 -2.64
N PHE A 32 5.02 -2.33 -1.40
CA PHE A 32 4.71 -3.18 -0.27
C PHE A 32 3.53 -2.57 0.48
N GLN A 33 2.59 -3.41 0.90
CA GLN A 33 1.42 -2.98 1.65
C GLN A 33 1.30 -3.77 2.94
N THR A 34 1.07 -3.03 4.04
CA THR A 34 0.62 -3.51 5.35
C THR A 34 -0.67 -2.80 5.74
N THR A 35 -1.44 -3.41 6.64
CA THR A 35 -2.68 -2.85 7.19
C THR A 35 -3.10 -3.64 8.42
N ASP A 36 -3.92 -3.06 9.27
CA ASP A 36 -4.60 -3.75 10.38
C ASP A 36 -3.61 -4.53 11.28
N ILE A 37 -2.45 -3.95 11.56
CA ILE A 37 -1.42 -4.55 12.42
C ILE A 37 -1.91 -4.70 13.85
N HIS A 38 -2.77 -3.78 14.32
CA HIS A 38 -3.43 -3.86 15.62
C HIS A 38 -2.47 -4.12 16.78
N GLY A 39 -1.32 -3.43 16.81
CA GLY A 39 -0.35 -3.57 17.88
C GLY A 39 0.37 -4.92 17.94
N ALA A 40 0.20 -5.79 16.94
CA ALA A 40 0.88 -7.07 16.87
C ALA A 40 2.37 -6.89 16.53
N VAL A 41 3.22 -7.01 17.53
CA VAL A 41 4.68 -6.86 17.39
C VAL A 41 5.31 -8.09 16.73
N GLY A 42 4.77 -9.25 17.02
CA GLY A 42 5.29 -10.57 16.66
C GLY A 42 5.92 -11.26 17.87
N ASP A 43 5.85 -12.59 17.88
CA ASP A 43 6.38 -13.44 18.95
C ASP A 43 6.88 -14.78 18.39
N LYS A 44 7.13 -15.76 19.30
CA LYS A 44 7.60 -17.09 18.93
C LYS A 44 6.53 -17.97 18.24
N THR A 45 5.27 -17.53 18.28
CA THR A 45 4.13 -18.29 17.76
C THR A 45 3.60 -17.72 16.45
N ASN A 46 3.58 -16.40 16.34
CA ASN A 46 3.03 -15.69 15.18
C ASN A 46 3.98 -14.58 14.73
N PRO A 47 4.09 -14.36 13.41
CA PRO A 47 4.74 -13.16 12.91
C PRO A 47 3.93 -11.92 13.31
N GLY A 48 4.55 -10.76 13.19
CA GLY A 48 3.95 -9.46 13.47
C GLY A 48 4.72 -8.36 12.75
N LEU A 49 4.56 -7.13 13.22
CA LEU A 49 5.20 -5.96 12.60
C LEU A 49 6.71 -6.15 12.41
N LEU A 50 7.42 -6.73 13.41
CA LEU A 50 8.87 -6.85 13.34
C LEU A 50 9.34 -7.77 12.21
N GLN A 51 8.72 -8.94 12.06
CA GLN A 51 9.06 -9.88 10.99
C GLN A 51 8.70 -9.32 9.61
N VAL A 52 7.49 -8.76 9.48
CA VAL A 52 7.03 -8.14 8.22
C VAL A 52 7.94 -6.98 7.82
N ALA A 53 8.25 -6.08 8.75
CA ALA A 53 9.10 -4.93 8.50
C ALA A 53 10.52 -5.34 8.07
N SER A 54 11.09 -6.33 8.74
CA SER A 54 12.42 -6.84 8.42
C SER A 54 12.45 -7.53 7.04
N GLU A 55 11.38 -8.26 6.67
CA GLU A 55 11.27 -8.84 5.32
C GLU A 55 11.14 -7.77 4.25
N ILE A 56 10.29 -6.76 4.45
CA ILE A 56 10.14 -5.64 3.51
C ILE A 56 11.49 -4.93 3.33
N ARG A 57 12.25 -4.65 4.39
CA ARG A 57 13.60 -4.08 4.31
C ARG A 57 14.54 -4.93 3.45
N ARG A 58 14.53 -6.25 3.65
CA ARG A 58 15.36 -7.17 2.85
C ARG A 58 14.99 -7.14 1.37
N GLN A 59 13.69 -7.13 1.06
CA GLN A 59 13.21 -7.03 -0.32
C GLN A 59 13.60 -5.68 -0.95
N ARG A 60 13.40 -4.58 -0.22
CA ARG A 60 13.75 -3.23 -0.68
C ARG A 60 15.26 -3.10 -0.94
N LYS A 61 16.10 -3.68 -0.09
CA LYS A 61 17.56 -3.69 -0.29
C LYS A 61 17.96 -4.43 -1.57
N LYS A 62 17.24 -5.49 -1.95
CA LYS A 62 17.51 -6.24 -3.20
C LYS A 62 17.00 -5.52 -4.45
N ILE A 63 15.86 -4.85 -4.35
CA ILE A 63 15.20 -4.18 -5.49
C ILE A 63 15.83 -2.80 -5.76
N GLY A 64 16.25 -2.09 -4.71
CA GLY A 64 16.77 -0.73 -4.80
C GLY A 64 15.69 0.34 -4.67
N GLU A 65 15.87 1.47 -5.37
CA GLU A 65 15.06 2.68 -5.17
C GLU A 65 13.63 2.59 -5.71
N ASN A 66 13.36 1.67 -6.66
CA ASN A 66 12.03 1.50 -7.26
C ASN A 66 11.08 0.74 -6.34
N THR A 67 11.00 1.17 -5.10
CA THR A 67 10.13 0.58 -4.07
C THR A 67 9.40 1.64 -3.27
N LEU A 68 8.21 1.28 -2.77
CA LEU A 68 7.39 2.08 -1.88
C LEU A 68 6.76 1.16 -0.84
N TRP A 69 6.66 1.61 0.41
CA TRP A 69 5.90 0.90 1.45
C TRP A 69 4.78 1.79 1.95
N ILE A 70 3.54 1.28 1.86
CA ILE A 70 2.31 1.95 2.28
C ILE A 70 1.65 1.12 3.38
N ASP A 71 1.36 1.74 4.51
CA ASP A 71 0.52 1.17 5.56
C ASP A 71 -0.87 1.81 5.51
N CYS A 72 -1.91 0.96 5.46
CA CYS A 72 -3.29 1.38 5.33
C CYS A 72 -4.04 1.43 6.68
N GLY A 73 -3.33 1.63 7.80
CA GLY A 73 -3.91 1.98 9.09
C GLY A 73 -4.31 0.82 10.00
N ASP A 74 -4.94 1.18 11.11
CA ASP A 74 -5.23 0.32 12.25
C ASP A 74 -3.94 -0.31 12.81
N LEU A 75 -2.95 0.55 13.05
CA LEU A 75 -1.63 0.16 13.55
C LEU A 75 -1.55 0.19 15.08
N THR A 76 -2.12 1.24 15.72
CA THR A 76 -1.73 1.70 17.06
C THR A 76 -2.51 1.08 18.22
N GLN A 77 -3.55 0.28 17.95
CA GLN A 77 -4.46 -0.28 18.94
C GLN A 77 -4.58 -1.80 18.74
N GLY A 78 -4.82 -2.58 19.79
CA GLY A 78 -5.19 -3.99 19.73
C GLY A 78 -4.46 -4.90 20.70
N THR A 79 -3.28 -4.54 21.17
CA THR A 79 -2.51 -5.33 22.16
C THR A 79 -2.17 -4.51 23.40
N GLN A 80 -1.79 -5.19 24.50
CA GLN A 80 -1.33 -4.52 25.72
C GLN A 80 -0.06 -3.69 25.48
N ILE A 81 0.83 -4.15 24.59
CA ILE A 81 2.06 -3.42 24.23
C ILE A 81 1.71 -2.09 23.59
N ALA A 82 0.83 -2.09 22.60
CA ALA A 82 0.40 -0.87 21.94
C ALA A 82 -0.40 0.04 22.89
N ALA A 83 -1.24 -0.54 23.75
CA ALA A 83 -2.04 0.23 24.73
C ALA A 83 -1.18 0.91 25.80
N ALA A 84 -0.05 0.32 26.19
CA ALA A 84 0.84 0.83 27.25
C ALA A 84 1.38 2.24 26.96
N ASP A 85 1.59 2.58 25.70
CA ASP A 85 2.07 3.89 25.25
C ASP A 85 1.15 4.57 24.22
N GLN A 86 -0.08 4.03 24.11
CA GLN A 86 -1.09 4.54 23.19
C GLN A 86 -0.59 4.55 21.73
N GLY A 87 0.10 3.48 21.33
CA GLY A 87 0.58 3.24 19.98
C GLY A 87 1.89 3.93 19.59
N ALA A 88 2.55 4.65 20.50
CA ALA A 88 3.77 5.39 20.16
C ALA A 88 4.91 4.46 19.71
N SER A 89 5.12 3.31 20.35
CA SER A 89 6.11 2.32 19.94
C SER A 89 5.82 1.72 18.57
N MET A 90 4.54 1.51 18.24
CA MET A 90 4.13 0.96 16.95
C MET A 90 4.45 1.92 15.81
N ILE A 91 4.10 3.20 15.97
CA ILE A 91 4.45 4.27 15.01
C ILE A 91 5.96 4.42 14.87
N ASN A 92 6.70 4.37 16.00
CA ASN A 92 8.15 4.46 15.97
C ASN A 92 8.77 3.25 15.22
N ALA A 93 8.26 2.06 15.43
CA ALA A 93 8.72 0.85 14.73
C ALA A 93 8.45 0.93 13.22
N LEU A 94 7.21 1.29 12.83
CA LEU A 94 6.85 1.47 11.42
C LEU A 94 7.74 2.53 10.75
N SER A 95 7.94 3.67 11.42
CA SER A 95 8.77 4.78 10.96
C SER A 95 10.24 4.39 10.85
N THR A 96 10.79 3.70 11.87
CA THR A 96 12.19 3.23 11.88
C THR A 96 12.41 2.16 10.82
N ALA A 97 11.41 1.32 10.56
CA ALA A 97 11.44 0.33 9.50
C ALA A 97 11.49 0.95 8.09
N GLY A 98 11.16 2.23 7.97
CA GLY A 98 11.22 2.95 6.70
C GLY A 98 9.93 2.85 5.88
N CYS A 99 8.76 2.75 6.53
CA CYS A 99 7.48 2.92 5.86
C CYS A 99 7.41 4.34 5.29
N ASP A 100 7.03 4.46 4.03
CA ASP A 100 7.03 5.74 3.30
C ASP A 100 5.71 6.51 3.49
N ILE A 101 4.58 5.80 3.53
CA ILE A 101 3.24 6.39 3.57
C ILE A 101 2.39 5.67 4.62
N PHE A 102 1.68 6.45 5.42
CA PHE A 102 0.71 5.98 6.40
C PHE A 102 -0.66 6.62 6.15
N VAL A 103 -1.70 5.81 6.07
CA VAL A 103 -3.11 6.24 6.01
C VAL A 103 -3.77 5.78 7.30
N PRO A 104 -4.23 6.66 8.20
CA PRO A 104 -4.82 6.25 9.46
C PRO A 104 -6.08 5.38 9.27
N GLY A 105 -6.20 4.32 10.05
CA GLY A 105 -7.42 3.53 10.19
C GLY A 105 -8.31 4.06 11.33
N ASN A 106 -9.45 3.41 11.56
CA ASN A 106 -10.38 3.89 12.59
C ASN A 106 -9.85 3.70 14.01
N HIS A 107 -9.08 2.67 14.27
CA HIS A 107 -8.52 2.40 15.60
C HIS A 107 -7.29 3.27 15.93
N ASP A 108 -6.71 3.96 14.96
CA ASP A 108 -5.66 4.95 15.25
C ASP A 108 -6.20 6.19 15.96
N PHE A 109 -7.53 6.38 15.96
CA PHE A 109 -8.23 7.47 16.66
C PHE A 109 -8.65 7.11 18.10
N ASP A 110 -8.55 5.87 18.54
CA ASP A 110 -9.11 5.37 19.81
C ASP A 110 -8.58 6.11 21.03
N TYR A 111 -7.38 6.66 20.98
CA TYR A 111 -6.75 7.43 22.06
C TYR A 111 -6.99 8.94 21.98
N GLY A 112 -7.88 9.40 21.08
CA GLY A 112 -8.24 10.80 20.88
C GLY A 112 -7.24 11.62 20.09
N ARG A 113 -7.65 12.84 19.75
CA ARG A 113 -6.95 13.74 18.83
C ARG A 113 -5.50 14.05 19.22
N GLU A 114 -5.25 14.36 20.50
CA GLU A 114 -3.92 14.78 20.96
C GLU A 114 -2.90 13.63 20.81
N THR A 115 -3.30 12.42 21.18
CA THR A 115 -2.50 11.22 21.01
C THR A 115 -2.26 10.91 19.53
N LEU A 116 -3.31 11.02 18.71
CA LEU A 116 -3.18 10.87 17.26
C LEU A 116 -2.16 11.85 16.69
N ILE A 117 -2.26 13.15 17.01
CA ILE A 117 -1.31 14.16 16.53
C ILE A 117 0.11 13.85 16.98
N ARG A 118 0.31 13.44 18.25
CA ARG A 118 1.61 13.02 18.77
C ARG A 118 2.18 11.88 17.92
N ASN A 119 1.40 10.85 17.68
CA ASN A 119 1.81 9.67 16.92
C ASN A 119 2.11 10.03 15.46
N LEU A 120 1.23 10.78 14.80
CA LEU A 120 1.45 11.22 13.41
C LEU A 120 2.67 12.13 13.26
N ASN A 121 2.98 12.97 14.26
CA ASN A 121 4.20 13.80 14.26
C ASN A 121 5.49 12.99 14.43
N ALA A 122 5.42 11.83 15.09
CA ALA A 122 6.56 10.91 15.24
C ALA A 122 6.84 10.10 13.96
N PHE A 123 5.87 9.97 13.07
CA PHE A 123 6.05 9.28 11.79
C PHE A 123 6.89 10.11 10.83
N LYS A 124 7.99 9.54 10.30
CA LYS A 124 8.94 10.24 9.42
C LYS A 124 8.52 10.26 7.94
N GLY A 125 7.60 9.38 7.55
CA GLY A 125 7.06 9.34 6.19
C GLY A 125 5.95 10.36 5.97
N THR A 126 5.17 10.16 4.92
CA THR A 126 4.03 11.02 4.58
C THR A 126 2.74 10.43 5.13
N VAL A 127 1.97 11.23 5.88
CA VAL A 127 0.62 10.87 6.32
C VAL A 127 -0.39 11.37 5.29
N LEU A 128 -1.26 10.48 4.81
CA LEU A 128 -2.29 10.80 3.81
C LEU A 128 -3.70 10.64 4.39
N GLY A 129 -4.60 11.55 3.99
CA GLY A 129 -6.01 11.50 4.35
C GLY A 129 -6.79 12.58 3.62
N ALA A 130 -7.21 12.32 2.38
CA ALA A 130 -7.87 13.31 1.52
C ALA A 130 -9.24 13.75 2.07
N ASN A 131 -9.93 12.86 2.76
CA ASN A 131 -11.23 13.11 3.39
C ASN A 131 -11.14 13.43 4.89
N LEU A 132 -9.93 13.65 5.43
CA LEU A 132 -9.69 13.86 6.85
C LEU A 132 -9.17 15.29 7.13
N LYS A 133 -9.69 15.90 8.20
CA LYS A 133 -9.17 17.14 8.76
C LYS A 133 -8.99 16.97 10.26
N ILE A 134 -7.82 17.33 10.77
CA ILE A 134 -7.47 17.26 12.18
C ILE A 134 -7.06 18.65 12.64
N ASN A 135 -7.84 19.26 13.53
CA ASN A 135 -7.53 20.58 14.08
C ASN A 135 -6.20 20.51 14.86
N GLY A 136 -5.24 21.37 14.50
CA GLY A 136 -3.91 21.38 15.09
C GLY A 136 -2.89 20.44 14.43
N TYR A 137 -3.22 19.82 13.29
CA TYR A 137 -2.27 19.04 12.49
C TYR A 137 -2.28 19.47 11.03
N ASP A 138 -1.22 20.14 10.59
CA ASP A 138 -1.05 20.76 9.27
C ASP A 138 -0.22 19.94 8.27
N LYS A 139 0.36 18.82 8.72
CA LYS A 139 1.23 17.95 7.88
C LYS A 139 0.45 16.92 7.07
N LEU A 140 -0.86 16.79 7.31
CA LEU A 140 -1.72 15.88 6.58
C LEU A 140 -1.83 16.28 5.11
N LYS A 141 -1.58 15.34 4.21
CA LYS A 141 -1.73 15.58 2.76
C LYS A 141 -2.89 14.76 2.21
N PRO A 142 -3.64 15.29 1.22
CA PRO A 142 -4.67 14.51 0.55
C PRO A 142 -4.09 13.40 -0.33
N TRP A 143 -2.96 13.68 -0.96
CA TRP A 143 -2.22 12.78 -1.85
C TRP A 143 -0.77 13.22 -1.96
N THR A 144 0.07 12.36 -2.55
CA THR A 144 1.47 12.68 -2.85
C THR A 144 1.88 12.09 -4.20
N LEU A 145 2.85 12.73 -4.87
CA LEU A 145 3.47 12.22 -6.09
C LEU A 145 4.84 11.65 -5.76
N ILE A 146 5.05 10.40 -6.13
CA ILE A 146 6.32 9.69 -6.02
C ILE A 146 6.93 9.62 -7.41
N GLU A 147 8.13 10.16 -7.56
CA GLU A 147 8.86 10.16 -8.83
C GLU A 147 10.15 9.38 -8.66
N ARG A 148 10.27 8.26 -9.37
CA ARG A 148 11.48 7.41 -9.37
C ARG A 148 11.68 6.76 -10.74
N GLY A 149 12.81 7.07 -11.40
CA GLY A 149 13.07 6.66 -12.76
C GLY A 149 11.94 7.11 -13.69
N LYS A 150 11.34 6.18 -14.40
CA LYS A 150 10.21 6.45 -15.31
C LYS A 150 8.83 6.45 -14.61
N TYR A 151 8.78 6.14 -13.30
CA TYR A 151 7.54 6.04 -12.56
C TYR A 151 7.17 7.38 -11.94
N ARG A 152 5.95 7.82 -12.22
CA ARG A 152 5.25 8.96 -11.62
C ARG A 152 3.97 8.43 -10.98
N ILE A 153 4.03 8.10 -9.70
CA ILE A 153 2.95 7.42 -8.97
C ILE A 153 2.26 8.42 -8.07
N ALA A 154 0.99 8.73 -8.34
CA ALA A 154 0.15 9.46 -7.41
C ALA A 154 -0.44 8.49 -6.39
N VAL A 155 -0.24 8.73 -5.11
CA VAL A 155 -0.84 7.96 -4.01
C VAL A 155 -1.84 8.83 -3.28
N ILE A 156 -3.09 8.39 -3.24
CA ILE A 156 -4.20 9.04 -2.55
C ILE A 156 -4.45 8.29 -1.25
N GLY A 157 -4.65 9.00 -0.12
CA GLY A 157 -5.04 8.39 1.15
C GLY A 157 -6.51 8.68 1.47
N ILE A 158 -7.29 7.66 1.83
CA ILE A 158 -8.69 7.80 2.29
C ILE A 158 -8.85 7.04 3.62
N VAL A 159 -9.25 7.78 4.63
CA VAL A 159 -9.68 7.21 5.93
C VAL A 159 -11.12 6.74 5.79
N THR A 160 -11.53 5.70 6.55
CA THR A 160 -12.92 5.24 6.52
C THR A 160 -13.90 6.40 6.71
N PRO A 161 -14.84 6.60 5.78
CA PRO A 161 -15.82 7.68 5.89
C PRO A 161 -16.84 7.44 7.02
N PHE A 162 -16.83 6.24 7.60
CA PHE A 162 -17.77 5.81 8.66
C PHE A 162 -17.22 5.96 10.08
N LEU A 163 -16.18 6.77 10.26
CA LEU A 163 -15.52 6.95 11.55
C LEU A 163 -16.48 7.35 12.66
N LYS A 164 -17.44 8.25 12.39
CA LYS A 164 -18.48 8.64 13.35
C LYS A 164 -19.39 7.47 13.77
N GLN A 165 -19.74 6.60 12.84
CA GLN A 165 -20.57 5.42 13.10
C GLN A 165 -19.81 4.38 13.94
N LEU A 166 -18.54 4.18 13.63
CA LEU A 166 -17.64 3.26 14.32
C LEU A 166 -17.40 3.70 15.78
N THR A 167 -17.25 5.00 16.00
CA THR A 167 -16.95 5.60 17.31
C THR A 167 -18.18 6.12 18.05
N ARG A 168 -19.41 5.74 17.64
CA ARG A 168 -20.67 6.24 18.22
C ARG A 168 -20.82 6.07 19.74
N ARG A 169 -20.07 5.11 20.34
CA ARG A 169 -20.07 4.89 21.79
C ARG A 169 -19.08 5.80 22.52
N THR A 170 -18.14 6.39 21.83
CA THR A 170 -17.07 7.24 22.35
C THR A 170 -16.86 8.47 21.45
N PRO A 171 -17.94 9.26 21.15
CA PRO A 171 -17.87 10.33 20.15
C PRO A 171 -16.87 11.43 20.49
N GLN A 172 -16.52 11.57 21.77
CA GLN A 172 -15.55 12.57 22.27
C GLN A 172 -14.14 12.37 21.72
N ILE A 173 -13.77 11.15 21.29
CA ILE A 173 -12.45 10.90 20.70
C ILE A 173 -12.26 11.61 19.35
N LEU A 174 -13.36 12.00 18.70
CA LEU A 174 -13.37 12.74 17.44
C LEU A 174 -13.49 14.25 17.61
N GLU A 175 -13.37 14.77 18.82
CA GLU A 175 -13.40 16.23 19.02
C GLU A 175 -12.28 16.92 18.25
N GLY A 176 -12.66 17.87 17.34
CA GLY A 176 -11.71 18.54 16.44
C GLY A 176 -11.22 17.67 15.28
N ILE A 177 -11.90 16.59 14.97
CA ILE A 177 -11.63 15.72 13.81
C ILE A 177 -12.88 15.69 12.92
N GLU A 178 -12.68 15.95 11.63
CA GLU A 178 -13.74 15.92 10.63
C GLU A 178 -13.39 14.91 9.55
N VAL A 179 -14.36 14.09 9.15
CA VAL A 179 -14.25 13.15 8.04
C VAL A 179 -15.40 13.40 7.08
N THR A 180 -15.07 13.60 5.80
CA THR A 180 -16.04 13.79 4.72
C THR A 180 -16.23 12.50 3.91
N PRO A 181 -17.27 12.41 3.06
CA PRO A 181 -17.43 11.30 2.13
C PRO A 181 -16.19 11.14 1.23
N ALA A 182 -15.82 9.89 0.95
CA ALA A 182 -14.66 9.58 0.12
C ALA A 182 -14.82 10.08 -1.32
N GLU A 183 -16.04 10.00 -1.85
CA GLU A 183 -16.41 10.46 -3.19
C GLU A 183 -16.18 11.96 -3.35
N ASP A 184 -16.58 12.76 -2.35
CA ASP A 184 -16.39 14.22 -2.36
C ASP A 184 -14.91 14.58 -2.35
N ALA A 185 -14.12 13.89 -1.55
CA ALA A 185 -12.68 14.08 -1.48
C ALA A 185 -12.02 13.73 -2.82
N LEU A 186 -12.32 12.56 -3.41
CA LEU A 186 -11.78 12.16 -4.71
C LEU A 186 -12.16 13.14 -5.81
N LYS A 187 -13.42 13.56 -5.86
CA LYS A 187 -13.90 14.57 -6.83
C LYS A 187 -13.12 15.88 -6.74
N SER A 188 -12.79 16.29 -5.52
CA SER A 188 -12.06 17.54 -5.27
C SER A 188 -10.61 17.48 -5.74
N ILE A 189 -9.90 16.35 -5.54
CA ILE A 189 -8.45 16.27 -5.75
C ILE A 189 -8.04 15.70 -7.12
N MET A 190 -8.90 14.88 -7.78
CA MET A 190 -8.54 14.23 -9.04
C MET A 190 -8.11 15.21 -10.14
N PRO A 191 -8.74 16.39 -10.34
CA PRO A 191 -8.28 17.35 -11.34
C PRO A 191 -6.83 17.81 -11.12
N ASP A 192 -6.40 18.00 -9.87
CA ASP A 192 -5.04 18.43 -9.56
C ASP A 192 -4.03 17.29 -9.70
N ILE A 193 -4.43 16.07 -9.38
CA ILE A 193 -3.61 14.87 -9.64
C ILE A 193 -3.37 14.72 -11.13
N MET A 194 -4.41 14.82 -11.96
CA MET A 194 -4.31 14.64 -13.42
C MET A 194 -3.42 15.70 -14.08
N LYS A 195 -3.38 16.95 -13.56
CA LYS A 195 -2.44 17.99 -14.01
C LYS A 195 -0.97 17.62 -13.80
N LYS A 196 -0.68 16.68 -12.90
CA LYS A 196 0.69 16.19 -12.65
C LYS A 196 1.08 15.05 -13.57
N GLU A 197 0.18 14.60 -14.44
CA GLU A 197 0.41 13.54 -15.43
C GLU A 197 1.04 12.27 -14.81
N PRO A 198 0.45 11.69 -13.74
CA PRO A 198 0.92 10.45 -13.19
C PRO A 198 0.73 9.33 -14.22
N ASN A 199 1.66 8.37 -14.25
CA ASN A 199 1.47 7.17 -15.06
C ASN A 199 0.91 5.99 -14.25
N VAL A 200 0.81 6.14 -12.93
CA VAL A 200 0.11 5.22 -12.02
C VAL A 200 -0.62 6.01 -10.94
N ILE A 201 -1.86 5.64 -10.66
CA ILE A 201 -2.64 6.19 -9.54
C ILE A 201 -2.99 5.06 -8.58
N VAL A 202 -2.56 5.21 -7.33
CA VAL A 202 -2.83 4.28 -6.22
C VAL A 202 -3.79 4.93 -5.25
N LEU A 203 -4.89 4.24 -4.93
CA LEU A 203 -5.79 4.59 -3.85
C LEU A 203 -5.47 3.70 -2.64
N ALA A 204 -4.86 4.27 -1.61
CA ALA A 204 -4.69 3.65 -0.31
C ALA A 204 -5.88 4.03 0.59
N ILE A 205 -6.69 3.06 0.97
CA ILE A 205 -7.96 3.31 1.65
C ILE A 205 -8.17 2.37 2.83
N HIS A 206 -8.49 2.92 4.00
CA HIS A 206 -8.88 2.10 5.15
C HIS A 206 -10.37 1.79 5.10
N LEU A 207 -10.74 0.88 4.19
CA LEU A 207 -12.11 0.41 3.97
C LEU A 207 -12.06 -0.98 3.33
N GLY A 208 -12.96 -1.88 3.75
CA GLY A 208 -13.08 -3.20 3.14
C GLY A 208 -13.66 -3.16 1.73
N GLU A 209 -13.42 -4.20 0.94
CA GLU A 209 -13.96 -4.33 -0.42
C GLU A 209 -15.48 -4.12 -0.49
N TYR A 210 -16.16 -4.59 0.56
CA TYR A 210 -17.60 -4.44 0.76
C TYR A 210 -17.86 -3.87 2.15
N THR A 211 -18.64 -2.81 2.22
CA THR A 211 -19.11 -2.23 3.48
C THR A 211 -20.65 -2.23 3.47
N GLY A 212 -21.23 -3.02 4.37
CA GLY A 212 -22.67 -3.25 4.43
C GLY A 212 -23.48 -2.02 4.85
N GLU A 213 -24.75 -2.01 4.53
CA GLU A 213 -25.71 -0.91 4.75
C GLU A 213 -25.76 -0.41 6.20
N ARG A 214 -25.63 -1.29 7.19
CA ARG A 214 -25.59 -0.91 8.61
C ARG A 214 -24.41 0.00 8.94
N MET A 215 -23.26 -0.26 8.34
CA MET A 215 -22.05 0.50 8.60
C MET A 215 -22.08 1.86 7.91
N THR A 216 -22.65 1.92 6.71
CA THR A 216 -22.73 3.18 5.96
C THR A 216 -23.72 4.17 6.58
N GLY A 217 -24.73 3.67 7.32
CA GLY A 217 -25.79 4.50 7.87
C GLY A 217 -26.69 5.15 6.81
N THR A 218 -26.47 4.86 5.54
CA THR A 218 -27.20 5.44 4.41
C THR A 218 -28.27 4.50 3.84
N GLY A 219 -28.35 3.26 4.36
CA GLY A 219 -29.21 2.21 3.82
C GLY A 219 -28.71 1.62 2.49
N LYS A 220 -27.49 1.97 2.06
CA LYS A 220 -26.86 1.43 0.84
C LYS A 220 -25.48 0.91 1.16
N PRO A 221 -25.07 -0.24 0.60
CA PRO A 221 -23.70 -0.72 0.75
C PRO A 221 -22.73 0.10 -0.11
N ILE A 222 -21.46 0.08 0.27
CA ILE A 222 -20.36 0.60 -0.57
C ILE A 222 -19.49 -0.55 -1.03
N TYR A 223 -19.08 -0.53 -2.26
CA TYR A 223 -18.12 -1.43 -2.88
C TYR A 223 -16.91 -0.62 -3.36
N LEU A 224 -15.70 -1.12 -3.12
CA LEU A 224 -14.48 -0.46 -3.62
C LEU A 224 -14.45 -0.38 -5.16
N SER A 225 -15.15 -1.29 -5.84
CA SER A 225 -15.30 -1.24 -7.29
C SER A 225 -15.99 0.04 -7.79
N ALA A 226 -16.84 0.67 -6.97
CA ALA A 226 -17.48 1.93 -7.34
C ALA A 226 -16.43 3.02 -7.56
N PHE A 227 -15.43 3.14 -6.70
CA PHE A 227 -14.36 4.14 -6.84
C PHE A 227 -13.57 3.97 -8.13
N SER A 228 -13.24 2.74 -8.54
CA SER A 228 -12.53 2.51 -9.79
C SER A 228 -13.43 2.57 -11.02
N THR A 229 -14.75 2.43 -10.88
CA THR A 229 -15.72 2.66 -11.94
C THR A 229 -15.91 4.16 -12.21
N ASP A 230 -16.04 4.94 -11.14
CA ASP A 230 -16.21 6.40 -11.23
C ASP A 230 -14.90 7.12 -11.59
N TYR A 231 -13.78 6.53 -11.20
CA TYR A 231 -12.42 7.03 -11.47
C TYR A 231 -11.56 5.94 -12.15
N PRO A 232 -11.78 5.68 -13.46
CA PRO A 232 -11.06 4.62 -14.19
C PRO A 232 -9.57 4.88 -14.35
N GLN A 233 -9.08 6.04 -13.91
CA GLN A 233 -7.66 6.37 -13.83
C GLN A 233 -6.95 5.67 -12.67
N ILE A 234 -7.71 5.19 -11.65
CA ILE A 234 -7.14 4.44 -10.52
C ILE A 234 -6.70 3.06 -11.02
N ASP A 235 -5.40 2.77 -10.87
CA ASP A 235 -4.79 1.52 -11.33
C ASP A 235 -4.73 0.45 -10.23
N LEU A 236 -4.58 0.89 -8.97
CA LEU A 236 -4.40 0.02 -7.81
C LEU A 236 -5.17 0.56 -6.62
N ILE A 237 -5.92 -0.31 -5.96
CA ILE A 237 -6.54 -0.03 -4.66
C ILE A 237 -5.84 -0.92 -3.61
N LEU A 238 -5.28 -0.29 -2.59
CA LEU A 238 -4.73 -0.94 -1.39
C LEU A 238 -5.72 -0.71 -0.25
N SER A 239 -6.36 -1.77 0.21
CA SER A 239 -7.45 -1.70 1.20
C SER A 239 -7.05 -2.19 2.58
N GLY A 240 -7.91 -1.94 3.57
CA GLY A 240 -7.77 -2.39 4.96
C GLY A 240 -9.11 -2.60 5.63
N HIS A 241 -9.16 -2.52 6.97
CA HIS A 241 -10.37 -2.51 7.80
C HIS A 241 -11.13 -3.83 7.90
N SER A 242 -11.23 -4.60 6.85
CA SER A 242 -12.04 -5.83 6.82
C SER A 242 -11.34 -7.05 7.41
N HIS A 243 -10.05 -6.95 7.73
CA HIS A 243 -9.18 -8.06 8.14
C HIS A 243 -9.13 -9.22 7.12
N SER A 244 -9.62 -9.00 5.91
CA SER A 244 -9.57 -9.97 4.83
C SER A 244 -8.18 -10.01 4.21
N THR A 245 -7.81 -11.15 3.63
CA THR A 245 -6.57 -11.27 2.85
C THR A 245 -6.91 -11.30 1.37
N VAL A 246 -6.41 -10.33 0.62
CA VAL A 246 -6.50 -10.29 -0.84
C VAL A 246 -5.08 -10.20 -1.39
N ALA A 247 -4.47 -11.32 -1.72
CA ALA A 247 -3.12 -11.34 -2.29
C ALA A 247 -3.03 -10.57 -3.60
N GLY A 248 -4.16 -10.44 -4.29
CA GLY A 248 -4.37 -9.60 -5.47
C GLY A 248 -5.39 -10.18 -6.42
N LYS A 249 -6.24 -9.31 -6.93
CA LYS A 249 -7.23 -9.65 -7.97
C LYS A 249 -7.61 -8.42 -8.79
N SER A 250 -8.09 -8.65 -10.01
CA SER A 250 -8.78 -7.60 -10.77
C SER A 250 -10.09 -7.26 -10.06
N LEU A 251 -10.28 -5.99 -9.76
CA LEU A 251 -11.50 -5.46 -9.15
C LEU A 251 -12.47 -4.96 -10.23
N THR A 252 -11.91 -4.26 -11.22
CA THR A 252 -12.55 -3.88 -12.47
C THR A 252 -11.55 -4.13 -13.61
N PRO A 253 -11.92 -4.01 -14.89
CA PRO A 253 -10.96 -4.11 -15.98
C PRO A 253 -9.77 -3.16 -15.86
N ASP A 254 -9.98 -2.05 -15.15
CA ASP A 254 -9.01 -0.97 -15.01
C ASP A 254 -8.28 -0.92 -13.67
N ALA A 255 -8.74 -1.61 -12.63
CA ALA A 255 -8.15 -1.53 -11.30
C ALA A 255 -7.84 -2.90 -10.71
N TRP A 256 -6.71 -2.96 -10.01
CA TRP A 256 -6.28 -4.09 -9.19
C TRP A 256 -6.56 -3.83 -7.71
N LEU A 257 -6.97 -4.84 -6.97
CA LEU A 257 -7.17 -4.78 -5.52
C LEU A 257 -6.18 -5.68 -4.82
N ALA A 258 -5.57 -5.17 -3.75
CA ALA A 258 -4.79 -5.95 -2.81
C ALA A 258 -5.06 -5.51 -1.37
N GLN A 259 -5.01 -6.45 -0.42
CA GLN A 259 -5.10 -6.21 1.01
C GLN A 259 -4.24 -7.24 1.75
N ALA A 260 -3.29 -6.75 2.55
CA ALA A 260 -2.45 -7.60 3.38
C ALA A 260 -3.26 -8.26 4.51
N PRO A 261 -2.81 -9.43 5.00
CA PRO A 261 -3.37 -10.04 6.20
C PRO A 261 -3.22 -9.15 7.43
N PHE A 262 -4.22 -9.15 8.30
CA PHE A 262 -4.21 -8.41 9.57
C PHE A 262 -3.18 -8.97 10.57
N GLN A 263 -2.87 -8.19 11.62
CA GLN A 263 -1.92 -8.54 12.70
C GLN A 263 -0.49 -8.83 12.23
N GLY A 264 -0.07 -8.28 11.08
CA GLY A 264 1.27 -8.48 10.56
C GLY A 264 1.59 -9.95 10.25
N LYS A 265 0.56 -10.76 9.94
CA LYS A 265 0.76 -12.16 9.54
C LYS A 265 1.54 -12.29 8.25
N ASP A 266 1.43 -11.30 7.39
CA ASP A 266 2.19 -11.17 6.14
C ASP A 266 2.03 -9.74 5.59
N ALA A 267 2.70 -9.47 4.46
CA ALA A 267 2.50 -8.27 3.66
C ALA A 267 2.22 -8.64 2.20
N VAL A 268 1.56 -7.76 1.48
CA VAL A 268 1.43 -7.88 0.03
C VAL A 268 2.54 -7.11 -0.65
N LYS A 269 3.17 -7.73 -1.64
CA LYS A 269 4.03 -7.07 -2.63
C LYS A 269 3.26 -6.93 -3.93
N VAL A 270 3.16 -5.71 -4.44
CA VAL A 270 2.58 -5.39 -5.75
C VAL A 270 3.68 -4.96 -6.68
N ASP A 271 3.80 -5.59 -7.84
CA ASP A 271 4.76 -5.23 -8.88
C ASP A 271 4.03 -4.53 -10.03
N LEU A 272 4.50 -3.33 -10.37
CA LEU A 272 4.02 -2.48 -11.44
C LEU A 272 5.00 -2.51 -12.60
N LYS A 273 4.50 -2.72 -13.83
CA LYS A 273 5.30 -2.58 -15.06
C LYS A 273 4.58 -1.63 -16.02
N LEU A 274 5.27 -0.58 -16.45
CA LEU A 274 4.75 0.33 -17.48
C LEU A 274 4.78 -0.37 -18.83
N LYS A 275 3.68 -0.29 -19.57
CA LYS A 275 3.51 -0.82 -20.91
C LYS A 275 3.64 0.30 -21.95
N GLN A 276 4.25 0.01 -23.08
CA GLN A 276 4.33 0.94 -24.20
C GLN A 276 3.21 0.64 -25.21
N GLY A 277 2.55 1.68 -25.73
CA GLY A 277 1.60 1.56 -26.82
C GLY A 277 0.21 0.99 -26.48
N GLU A 278 -0.03 0.62 -25.22
CA GLU A 278 -1.36 0.15 -24.78
C GLU A 278 -2.21 1.28 -24.18
N ARG A 279 -3.55 1.13 -24.25
CA ARG A 279 -4.50 2.06 -23.64
C ARG A 279 -4.30 2.16 -22.12
N LYS A 280 -4.07 1.04 -21.46
CA LYS A 280 -3.66 0.96 -20.06
C LYS A 280 -2.14 0.87 -19.98
N LYS A 281 -1.54 1.91 -19.41
CA LYS A 281 -0.08 2.07 -19.39
C LYS A 281 0.64 1.23 -18.34
N VAL A 282 -0.08 0.55 -17.44
CA VAL A 282 0.51 -0.25 -16.35
C VAL A 282 -0.07 -1.66 -16.32
N SER A 283 0.77 -2.66 -16.10
CA SER A 283 0.35 -3.98 -15.64
C SER A 283 0.65 -4.12 -14.16
N VAL A 284 -0.28 -4.73 -13.44
CA VAL A 284 -0.21 -4.93 -11.99
C VAL A 284 -0.25 -6.41 -11.69
N THR A 285 0.68 -6.90 -10.89
CA THR A 285 0.67 -8.24 -10.30
C THR A 285 0.97 -8.14 -8.81
N SER A 286 0.49 -9.09 -8.02
CA SER A 286 0.75 -9.05 -6.59
C SER A 286 0.84 -10.44 -5.98
N LYS A 287 1.48 -10.53 -4.81
CA LYS A 287 1.63 -11.76 -4.04
C LYS A 287 1.90 -11.45 -2.56
N LEU A 288 1.68 -12.44 -1.71
CA LEU A 288 2.16 -12.43 -0.33
C LEU A 288 3.68 -12.60 -0.28
N LEU A 289 4.32 -12.05 0.75
CA LEU A 289 5.77 -12.21 0.99
C LEU A 289 6.14 -13.56 1.58
N ASN A 290 5.17 -14.28 2.16
CA ASN A 290 5.34 -15.52 2.92
C ASN A 290 6.19 -15.32 4.18
N VAL A 291 5.85 -14.30 4.97
CA VAL A 291 6.46 -14.02 6.27
C VAL A 291 6.04 -15.09 7.26
N THR A 292 6.99 -15.57 8.07
CA THR A 292 6.75 -16.56 9.11
C THR A 292 7.33 -16.10 10.45
N LYS A 293 7.01 -16.80 11.52
CA LYS A 293 7.60 -16.54 12.84
C LYS A 293 9.12 -16.73 12.88
N GLU A 294 9.68 -17.54 11.96
CA GLU A 294 11.12 -17.75 11.79
C GLU A 294 11.80 -16.66 10.96
N THR A 295 11.03 -15.74 10.37
CA THR A 295 11.59 -14.62 9.62
C THR A 295 12.49 -13.79 10.51
N PRO A 296 13.80 -13.63 10.19
CA PRO A 296 14.73 -12.90 11.04
C PRO A 296 14.28 -11.45 11.24
N ILE A 297 14.41 -10.98 12.47
CA ILE A 297 14.05 -9.61 12.86
C ILE A 297 15.32 -8.75 12.89
N ASP A 298 15.23 -7.53 12.39
CA ASP A 298 16.31 -6.55 12.45
C ASP A 298 16.50 -6.08 13.92
N GLU A 299 17.74 -6.06 14.40
CA GLU A 299 18.05 -5.75 15.81
C GLU A 299 17.59 -4.35 16.24
N ASP A 300 17.66 -3.36 15.35
CA ASP A 300 17.23 -2.00 15.65
C ASP A 300 15.73 -1.91 15.89
N LEU A 301 14.91 -2.70 15.17
CA LEU A 301 13.48 -2.80 15.40
C LEU A 301 13.17 -3.54 16.70
N GLN A 302 13.88 -4.61 16.98
CA GLN A 302 13.70 -5.38 18.21
C GLN A 302 13.94 -4.53 19.47
N LYS A 303 14.94 -3.64 19.44
CA LYS A 303 15.28 -2.75 20.57
C LYS A 303 14.17 -1.78 20.93
N ILE A 304 13.25 -1.42 19.99
CA ILE A 304 12.14 -0.51 20.26
C ILE A 304 11.18 -1.09 21.30
N PHE A 305 11.01 -2.42 21.31
CA PHE A 305 10.12 -3.13 22.23
C PHE A 305 10.87 -3.85 23.36
N ALA A 306 12.20 -3.68 23.45
CA ALA A 306 12.96 -4.22 24.56
C ALA A 306 12.55 -3.51 25.86
N PRO A 307 12.41 -4.23 26.99
CA PRO A 307 12.17 -3.58 28.28
C PRO A 307 13.26 -2.54 28.53
N THR A 308 12.86 -1.31 28.80
CA THR A 308 13.82 -0.29 29.26
C THR A 308 14.41 -0.82 30.56
N GLN A 309 15.68 -1.20 30.56
CA GLN A 309 16.39 -1.51 31.79
C GLN A 309 16.39 -0.23 32.62
N LYS A 310 15.52 -0.19 33.64
CA LYS A 310 15.52 0.83 34.70
C LYS A 310 16.46 0.40 35.80
#